data_2bfab8c52feafc94e1d21ca592e7abac
#
_entry.id   2bfab8c52feafc94e1d21ca592e7abac
#
_cell.length_a   1.000
_cell.length_b   1.000
_cell.length_c   1.000
_cell.angle_alpha   90.00
_cell.angle_beta   90.00
_cell.angle_gamma   90.00
#
_symmetry.space_group_name_H-M   'P 1'
#
loop_
_entity.id
_entity.type
_entity.pdbx_description
1 polymer ?
#
loop_
_entity_poly.entity_id
_entity_poly.type
_entity_poly.pdbx_seq_one_letter_code
_entity_poly.pdbx_strand_id
1 'polypeptide(L)'
;MKLRNGIFAIWGVIILASCATPKNYNYLQDLKNGQRIITPTDGTIHLQPNDMITILVKSKNPEMANVFNKGLITNVKAGLADQSLYSMGYTVDPDGNIDFPQAGKIHVGGMTRHQAQETIKSRLIDTELLKDANVTVELMNLSYTVMGEVNKPGNYKLDKDAVTLLEALGKAGDLNEYGKRDSIVVIRQKGAEKTIYSLCLNNAQDIFSSEAYYVQQNDVIYVKANDTKARKSYVPGNESRTLSFWLSLASVLTALGVLIFK
;
A
#
# COMPACT_ATOMS: atom_id res chain seq x y z
N MET A 1 -31.95 -5.08 -56.34
CA MET A 1 -31.41 -3.89 -55.68
C MET A 1 -31.91 -3.69 -54.23
N LYS A 2 -33.16 -3.92 -53.88
CA LYS A 2 -33.70 -3.68 -52.51
C LYS A 2 -33.16 -4.62 -51.44
N LEU A 3 -32.86 -5.89 -51.74
CA LEU A 3 -32.34 -6.86 -50.76
C LEU A 3 -30.89 -6.55 -50.35
N ARG A 4 -30.08 -6.06 -51.28
CA ARG A 4 -28.67 -5.66 -51.05
C ARG A 4 -28.56 -4.46 -50.13
N ASN A 5 -29.46 -3.48 -50.27
CA ASN A 5 -29.46 -2.29 -49.39
C ASN A 5 -29.96 -2.64 -47.98
N GLY A 6 -30.85 -3.59 -47.80
CA GLY A 6 -31.28 -4.09 -46.48
C GLY A 6 -30.18 -4.79 -45.71
N ILE A 7 -29.33 -5.57 -46.36
CA ILE A 7 -28.20 -6.25 -45.72
C ILE A 7 -27.15 -5.25 -45.23
N PHE A 8 -26.84 -4.19 -46.00
CA PHE A 8 -25.92 -3.13 -45.58
C PHE A 8 -26.46 -2.32 -44.39
N ALA A 9 -27.77 -2.06 -44.33
CA ALA A 9 -28.39 -1.39 -43.21
C ALA A 9 -28.33 -2.19 -41.90
N ILE A 10 -28.57 -3.50 -41.99
CA ILE A 10 -28.47 -4.42 -40.81
C ILE A 10 -27.04 -4.54 -40.33
N TRP A 11 -26.05 -4.61 -41.21
CA TRP A 11 -24.63 -4.61 -40.85
C TRP A 11 -24.19 -3.28 -40.15
N GLY A 12 -24.69 -2.14 -40.61
CA GLY A 12 -24.43 -0.83 -39.98
C GLY A 12 -24.99 -0.72 -38.57
N VAL A 13 -26.14 -1.31 -38.27
CA VAL A 13 -26.79 -1.29 -36.95
C VAL A 13 -26.06 -2.19 -35.97
N ILE A 14 -25.49 -3.33 -36.40
CA ILE A 14 -24.76 -4.25 -35.54
C ILE A 14 -23.41 -3.62 -35.03
N ILE A 15 -22.79 -2.77 -35.83
CA ILE A 15 -21.53 -2.10 -35.47
C ILE A 15 -21.72 -1.02 -34.38
N LEU A 16 -22.92 -0.42 -34.30
CA LEU A 16 -23.20 0.66 -33.33
C LEU A 16 -23.57 0.15 -31.91
N ALA A 17 -23.79 -1.14 -31.73
CA ALA A 17 -24.26 -1.73 -30.47
C ALA A 17 -23.13 -2.14 -29.48
N SER A 18 -21.85 -1.89 -29.80
CA SER A 18 -20.68 -2.50 -29.07
C SER A 18 -20.00 -1.62 -28.04
N CYS A 19 -20.58 -0.51 -27.59
CA CYS A 19 -19.99 0.30 -26.52
C CYS A 19 -20.64 -0.02 -25.16
N ALA A 20 -20.32 -1.18 -24.57
CA ALA A 20 -20.65 -1.44 -23.18
C ALA A 20 -19.56 -0.87 -22.27
N THR A 21 -19.90 0.12 -21.46
CA THR A 21 -19.02 0.63 -20.41
C THR A 21 -18.82 -0.45 -19.35
N PRO A 22 -17.58 -0.78 -18.95
CA PRO A 22 -17.34 -1.76 -17.90
C PRO A 22 -18.01 -1.32 -16.59
N LYS A 23 -18.89 -2.15 -16.05
CA LYS A 23 -19.63 -1.83 -14.80
C LYS A 23 -18.74 -1.79 -13.56
N ASN A 24 -17.53 -2.34 -13.60
CA ASN A 24 -16.66 -2.55 -12.44
C ASN A 24 -15.51 -1.53 -12.39
N TYR A 25 -15.72 -0.31 -12.87
CA TYR A 25 -14.68 0.72 -12.88
C TYR A 25 -14.61 1.51 -11.57
N ASN A 26 -15.73 1.72 -10.89
CA ASN A 26 -15.82 2.53 -9.69
C ASN A 26 -15.57 1.67 -8.43
N TYR A 27 -15.02 2.31 -7.38
CA TYR A 27 -14.90 1.71 -6.05
C TYR A 27 -16.24 1.75 -5.30
N LEU A 28 -16.39 0.88 -4.29
CA LEU A 28 -17.43 0.96 -3.27
C LEU A 28 -18.86 1.08 -3.86
N GLN A 29 -19.17 0.27 -4.88
CA GLN A 29 -20.43 0.39 -5.65
C GLN A 29 -21.66 -0.05 -4.84
N ASP A 30 -21.47 -0.77 -3.75
CA ASP A 30 -22.49 -1.31 -2.87
C ASP A 30 -22.88 -0.38 -1.72
N LEU A 31 -22.25 0.79 -1.61
CA LEU A 31 -22.52 1.76 -0.54
C LEU A 31 -23.90 2.40 -0.68
N LYS A 32 -24.61 2.45 0.46
CA LYS A 32 -25.87 3.18 0.59
C LYS A 32 -25.67 4.41 1.48
N ASN A 33 -26.36 5.49 1.15
CA ASN A 33 -26.30 6.70 1.97
C ASN A 33 -26.75 6.41 3.43
N GLY A 34 -25.93 6.80 4.40
CA GLY A 34 -26.18 6.55 5.83
C GLY A 34 -25.88 5.13 6.30
N GLN A 35 -25.34 4.25 5.45
CA GLN A 35 -24.90 2.91 5.85
C GLN A 35 -23.76 2.98 6.88
N ARG A 36 -23.88 2.18 7.94
CA ARG A 36 -22.82 1.98 8.94
C ARG A 36 -22.15 0.63 8.67
N ILE A 37 -20.83 0.63 8.58
CA ILE A 37 -20.03 -0.58 8.42
C ILE A 37 -19.07 -0.66 9.60
N ILE A 38 -18.94 -1.83 10.19
CA ILE A 38 -17.99 -2.08 11.28
C ILE A 38 -16.64 -2.41 10.63
N THR A 39 -15.63 -1.64 10.95
CA THR A 39 -14.25 -1.90 10.56
C THR A 39 -13.51 -2.63 11.67
N PRO A 40 -12.42 -3.36 11.39
CA PRO A 40 -11.55 -3.88 12.43
C PRO A 40 -11.13 -2.78 13.39
N THR A 41 -11.18 -3.05 14.68
CA THR A 41 -10.94 -2.03 15.72
C THR A 41 -9.45 -1.75 15.92
N ASP A 42 -8.60 -2.69 15.55
CA ASP A 42 -7.16 -2.62 15.80
C ASP A 42 -6.37 -2.43 14.51
N GLY A 43 -6.11 -1.17 14.18
CA GLY A 43 -5.16 -0.78 13.14
C GLY A 43 -3.78 -0.44 13.71
N THR A 44 -3.57 -0.66 15.00
CA THR A 44 -2.36 -0.24 15.71
C THR A 44 -1.17 -1.11 15.32
N ILE A 45 -0.05 -0.46 15.03
CA ILE A 45 1.20 -1.14 14.70
C ILE A 45 1.82 -1.69 15.99
N HIS A 46 2.25 -2.96 15.94
CA HIS A 46 2.98 -3.63 17.00
C HIS A 46 4.43 -3.81 16.60
N LEU A 47 5.36 -3.53 17.51
CA LEU A 47 6.78 -3.66 17.30
C LEU A 47 7.17 -5.12 17.01
N GLN A 48 7.97 -5.31 15.97
CA GLN A 48 8.46 -6.62 15.53
C GLN A 48 10.00 -6.66 15.59
N PRO A 49 10.60 -7.86 15.61
CA PRO A 49 12.04 -8.00 15.44
C PRO A 49 12.54 -7.28 14.17
N ASN A 50 13.69 -6.62 14.28
CA ASN A 50 14.33 -5.75 13.28
C ASN A 50 13.67 -4.37 13.08
N ASP A 51 12.63 -4.02 13.84
CA ASP A 51 12.14 -2.65 13.85
C ASP A 51 13.16 -1.73 14.49
N MET A 52 13.21 -0.52 13.97
CA MET A 52 14.02 0.55 14.56
C MET A 52 13.12 1.60 15.20
N ILE A 53 13.44 1.93 16.44
CA ILE A 53 12.74 2.96 17.20
C ILE A 53 13.72 4.03 17.66
N THR A 54 13.27 5.26 17.69
CA THR A 54 13.96 6.35 18.36
C THR A 54 13.32 6.59 19.72
N ILE A 55 14.14 6.75 20.74
CA ILE A 55 13.67 7.01 22.11
C ILE A 55 14.25 8.36 22.56
N LEU A 56 13.35 9.29 22.88
CA LEU A 56 13.70 10.59 23.43
C LEU A 56 13.26 10.64 24.89
N VAL A 57 14.21 10.84 25.79
CA VAL A 57 13.97 10.97 27.23
C VAL A 57 14.07 12.42 27.62
N LYS A 58 13.06 12.95 28.32
CA LYS A 58 13.05 14.27 28.93
C LYS A 58 12.88 14.15 30.46
N SER A 59 13.52 15.01 31.22
CA SER A 59 13.44 15.10 32.68
C SER A 59 13.64 16.56 33.11
N LYS A 60 13.23 16.89 34.34
CA LYS A 60 13.55 18.18 34.99
C LYS A 60 15.05 18.37 35.15
N ASN A 61 15.83 17.29 35.20
CA ASN A 61 17.28 17.31 35.16
C ASN A 61 17.77 16.97 33.72
N PRO A 62 18.08 17.98 32.88
CA PRO A 62 18.50 17.76 31.51
C PRO A 62 19.83 17.00 31.37
N GLU A 63 20.75 17.17 32.33
CA GLU A 63 22.05 16.51 32.30
C GLU A 63 21.92 14.99 32.40
N MET A 64 21.06 14.53 33.32
CA MET A 64 20.74 13.10 33.43
C MET A 64 19.97 12.57 32.22
N ALA A 65 18.99 13.32 31.69
CA ALA A 65 18.26 12.93 30.50
C ALA A 65 19.18 12.81 29.28
N ASN A 66 20.18 13.67 29.14
CA ASN A 66 21.13 13.64 28.02
C ASN A 66 21.99 12.37 27.98
N VAL A 67 22.16 11.66 29.08
CA VAL A 67 22.87 10.38 29.10
C VAL A 67 22.15 9.37 28.24
N PHE A 68 20.81 9.38 28.21
CA PHE A 68 19.95 8.49 27.42
C PHE A 68 19.78 8.97 25.97
N ASN A 69 20.02 10.28 25.74
CA ASN A 69 19.83 10.92 24.42
C ASN A 69 21.13 11.11 23.64
N LYS A 70 22.29 10.65 24.19
CA LYS A 70 23.62 10.88 23.58
C LYS A 70 23.72 10.52 22.13
N GLY A 71 22.92 9.54 21.71
CA GLY A 71 22.82 9.15 20.32
C GLY A 71 22.09 10.12 19.40
N LEU A 72 21.21 10.94 19.92
CA LEU A 72 20.38 11.85 19.13
C LEU A 72 21.05 13.20 18.84
N ILE A 73 22.09 13.57 19.60
CA ILE A 73 22.59 14.95 19.65
C ILE A 73 23.86 15.18 18.82
N THR A 74 24.56 14.15 18.36
CA THR A 74 25.94 14.30 17.90
C THR A 74 26.15 14.90 16.52
N ASN A 75 25.13 15.25 15.72
CA ASN A 75 25.34 15.74 14.35
C ASN A 75 24.46 16.92 13.90
N VAL A 76 24.10 17.83 14.81
CA VAL A 76 23.59 19.14 14.37
C VAL A 76 24.77 20.04 14.04
N LYS A 77 25.54 19.76 13.01
CA LYS A 77 26.33 20.79 12.32
C LYS A 77 25.36 21.55 11.41
N ALA A 78 25.23 22.84 11.73
CA ALA A 78 24.43 23.77 10.97
C ALA A 78 24.71 23.65 9.46
N GLY A 79 23.69 23.25 8.67
CA GLY A 79 23.71 23.33 7.22
C GLY A 79 23.42 22.05 6.42
N LEU A 80 23.30 20.88 7.06
CA LEU A 80 22.95 19.63 6.36
C LEU A 80 21.78 18.94 7.06
N ALA A 81 20.59 19.48 6.86
CA ALA A 81 19.40 19.15 7.65
C ALA A 81 18.71 17.80 7.32
N ASP A 82 19.28 16.94 6.46
CA ASP A 82 18.42 15.90 5.85
C ASP A 82 18.88 14.43 5.98
N GLN A 83 20.03 14.09 6.51
CA GLN A 83 20.45 12.68 6.51
C GLN A 83 21.08 12.12 7.80
N SER A 84 21.37 12.90 8.80
CA SER A 84 22.10 12.42 9.96
C SER A 84 21.27 12.07 11.21
N LEU A 85 19.97 12.39 11.22
CA LEU A 85 19.04 12.00 12.29
C LEU A 85 18.71 10.49 12.30
N TYR A 86 19.00 9.79 11.21
CA TYR A 86 18.69 8.38 11.03
C TYR A 86 19.72 7.41 11.62
N SER A 87 20.81 7.91 12.21
CA SER A 87 21.94 7.07 12.59
C SER A 87 21.84 6.41 13.98
N MET A 88 20.80 6.69 14.76
CA MET A 88 20.78 6.25 16.17
C MET A 88 19.38 5.83 16.66
N GLY A 89 18.79 4.88 15.96
CA GLY A 89 17.65 4.12 16.45
C GLY A 89 18.11 2.90 17.27
N TYR A 90 17.27 2.48 18.19
CA TYR A 90 17.39 1.18 18.83
C TYR A 90 16.72 0.14 17.95
N THR A 91 17.43 -0.95 17.64
CA THR A 91 16.88 -2.07 16.89
C THR A 91 16.29 -3.08 17.85
N VAL A 92 15.07 -3.54 17.59
CA VAL A 92 14.44 -4.64 18.31
C VAL A 92 15.13 -5.94 17.91
N ASP A 93 15.71 -6.65 18.90
CA ASP A 93 16.39 -7.92 18.67
C ASP A 93 15.40 -9.06 18.34
N PRO A 94 15.88 -10.26 17.92
CA PRO A 94 15.00 -11.40 17.64
C PRO A 94 14.13 -11.86 18.80
N ASP A 95 14.56 -11.57 20.04
CA ASP A 95 13.83 -11.90 21.26
C ASP A 95 12.84 -10.79 21.67
N GLY A 96 12.71 -9.71 20.87
CA GLY A 96 11.83 -8.59 21.13
C GLY A 96 12.37 -7.55 22.10
N ASN A 97 13.68 -7.54 22.37
CA ASN A 97 14.28 -6.58 23.31
C ASN A 97 15.03 -5.46 22.57
N ILE A 98 15.19 -4.36 23.25
CA ILE A 98 16.14 -3.30 22.90
C ILE A 98 17.22 -3.22 23.99
N ASP A 99 18.45 -2.89 23.61
CA ASP A 99 19.54 -2.62 24.57
C ASP A 99 19.59 -1.12 24.86
N PHE A 100 19.05 -0.74 26.02
CA PHE A 100 18.91 0.66 26.41
C PHE A 100 19.99 1.07 27.40
N PRO A 101 20.73 2.18 27.17
CA PRO A 101 21.85 2.57 27.98
C PRO A 101 21.50 2.61 29.48
N GLN A 102 22.35 2.03 30.33
CA GLN A 102 22.22 1.92 31.76
C GLN A 102 20.99 1.16 32.30
N ALA A 103 19.89 1.10 31.55
CA ALA A 103 18.69 0.34 31.94
C ALA A 103 18.76 -1.13 31.47
N GLY A 104 19.73 -1.46 30.59
CA GLY A 104 19.92 -2.81 30.04
C GLY A 104 18.87 -3.22 29.04
N LYS A 105 18.64 -4.52 28.91
CA LYS A 105 17.64 -5.05 27.98
C LYS A 105 16.22 -4.76 28.45
N ILE A 106 15.42 -4.19 27.58
CA ILE A 106 13.99 -3.89 27.81
C ILE A 106 13.20 -4.59 26.72
N HIS A 107 12.23 -5.41 27.13
CA HIS A 107 11.32 -6.08 26.18
C HIS A 107 10.29 -5.08 25.65
N VAL A 108 10.21 -4.97 24.32
CA VAL A 108 9.26 -4.09 23.61
C VAL A 108 8.55 -4.82 22.45
N GLY A 109 8.96 -6.04 22.13
CA GLY A 109 8.38 -6.84 21.07
C GLY A 109 6.90 -7.12 21.31
N GLY A 110 6.07 -7.03 20.27
CA GLY A 110 4.62 -7.19 20.36
C GLY A 110 3.87 -6.01 21.01
N MET A 111 4.59 -4.99 21.51
CA MET A 111 3.99 -3.81 22.13
C MET A 111 3.63 -2.76 21.06
N THR A 112 2.59 -1.98 21.35
CA THR A 112 2.34 -0.75 20.60
C THR A 112 3.38 0.31 20.98
N ARG A 113 3.52 1.35 20.17
CA ARG A 113 4.38 2.49 20.46
C ARG A 113 4.13 3.06 21.86
N HIS A 114 2.87 3.22 22.24
CA HIS A 114 2.49 3.74 23.55
C HIS A 114 2.85 2.79 24.69
N GLN A 115 2.63 1.48 24.54
CA GLN A 115 3.01 0.48 25.54
C GLN A 115 4.53 0.43 25.72
N ALA A 116 5.31 0.47 24.64
CA ALA A 116 6.76 0.53 24.70
C ALA A 116 7.24 1.80 25.43
N GLN A 117 6.61 2.95 25.16
CA GLN A 117 6.88 4.21 25.84
C GLN A 117 6.68 4.11 27.36
N GLU A 118 5.55 3.58 27.81
CA GLU A 118 5.26 3.43 29.24
C GLU A 118 6.17 2.36 29.88
N THR A 119 6.50 1.28 29.19
CA THR A 119 7.43 0.26 29.68
C THR A 119 8.83 0.82 29.91
N ILE A 120 9.34 1.59 28.95
CA ILE A 120 10.67 2.23 29.07
C ILE A 120 10.65 3.26 30.21
N LYS A 121 9.60 4.07 30.31
CA LYS A 121 9.43 5.05 31.37
C LYS A 121 9.41 4.39 32.75
N SER A 122 8.59 3.35 32.95
CA SER A 122 8.56 2.59 34.20
C SER A 122 9.93 2.02 34.55
N ARG A 123 10.64 1.44 33.57
CA ARG A 123 12.00 0.92 33.77
C ARG A 123 12.98 1.97 34.30
N LEU A 124 12.92 3.20 33.75
CA LEU A 124 13.80 4.30 34.17
C LEU A 124 13.47 4.78 35.61
N ILE A 125 12.20 4.76 36.00
CA ILE A 125 11.74 5.15 37.33
C ILE A 125 12.08 4.07 38.36
N ASP A 126 11.75 2.80 38.05
CA ASP A 126 11.94 1.66 38.97
C ASP A 126 13.41 1.37 39.26
N THR A 127 14.28 1.67 38.30
CA THR A 127 15.76 1.57 38.51
C THR A 127 16.36 2.82 39.12
N GLU A 128 15.55 3.80 39.55
CA GLU A 128 15.96 5.08 40.11
C GLU A 128 16.92 5.92 39.23
N LEU A 129 17.00 5.56 37.92
CA LEU A 129 17.83 6.30 36.96
C LEU A 129 17.28 7.69 36.69
N LEU A 130 15.94 7.82 36.63
CA LEU A 130 15.22 9.09 36.48
C LEU A 130 13.86 9.02 37.18
N LYS A 131 13.65 9.90 38.19
CA LYS A 131 12.38 9.91 38.94
C LYS A 131 11.21 10.56 38.23
N ASP A 132 11.47 11.40 37.23
CA ASP A 132 10.49 12.19 36.49
C ASP A 132 10.63 12.00 34.96
N ALA A 133 10.98 10.78 34.55
CA ALA A 133 11.16 10.44 33.14
C ALA A 133 9.90 10.70 32.31
N ASN A 134 10.02 11.47 31.24
CA ASN A 134 9.06 11.57 30.16
C ASN A 134 9.71 10.97 28.90
N VAL A 135 9.15 9.88 28.42
CA VAL A 135 9.71 9.11 27.30
C VAL A 135 8.83 9.30 26.08
N THR A 136 9.42 9.57 24.93
CA THR A 136 8.76 9.57 23.64
C THR A 136 9.41 8.51 22.76
N VAL A 137 8.61 7.64 22.17
CA VAL A 137 9.07 6.59 21.25
C VAL A 137 8.52 6.89 19.85
N GLU A 138 9.40 6.92 18.85
CA GLU A 138 9.04 7.09 17.44
C GLU A 138 9.54 5.90 16.60
N LEU A 139 8.74 5.49 15.63
CA LEU A 139 9.04 4.38 14.74
C LEU A 139 9.78 4.90 13.50
N MET A 140 10.93 4.30 13.14
CA MET A 140 11.82 4.87 12.12
C MET A 140 11.72 4.21 10.75
N ASN A 141 11.70 2.88 10.71
CA ASN A 141 11.85 2.11 9.47
C ASN A 141 10.57 1.45 8.98
N LEU A 142 9.42 1.84 9.54
CA LEU A 142 8.16 1.24 9.15
C LEU A 142 7.76 1.66 7.74
N SER A 143 7.55 0.67 6.91
CA SER A 143 7.15 0.88 5.52
C SER A 143 6.30 -0.28 5.00
N TYR A 144 5.58 -0.02 3.92
CA TYR A 144 4.88 -1.00 3.10
C TYR A 144 5.23 -0.79 1.64
N THR A 145 5.05 -1.82 0.84
CA THR A 145 5.35 -1.76 -0.60
C THR A 145 4.06 -1.84 -1.41
N VAL A 146 3.91 -0.94 -2.37
CA VAL A 146 2.84 -1.01 -3.38
C VAL A 146 3.45 -1.31 -4.73
N MET A 147 2.94 -2.34 -5.40
CA MET A 147 3.46 -2.79 -6.69
C MET A 147 2.34 -3.21 -7.65
N GLY A 148 2.68 -3.34 -8.93
CA GLY A 148 1.75 -3.69 -10.00
C GLY A 148 1.13 -2.47 -10.65
N GLU A 149 -0.17 -2.52 -10.96
CA GLU A 149 -0.86 -1.53 -11.80
C GLU A 149 -1.36 -0.33 -10.99
N VAL A 150 -0.43 0.41 -10.40
CA VAL A 150 -0.64 1.71 -9.76
C VAL A 150 0.16 2.79 -10.48
N ASN A 151 -0.17 4.06 -10.29
CA ASN A 151 0.52 5.15 -10.97
C ASN A 151 1.96 5.35 -10.46
N LYS A 152 2.21 5.08 -9.17
CA LYS A 152 3.52 5.25 -8.53
C LYS A 152 3.84 4.02 -7.68
N PRO A 153 4.31 2.91 -8.28
CA PRO A 153 4.77 1.77 -7.50
C PRO A 153 6.03 2.13 -6.70
N GLY A 154 6.16 1.59 -5.49
CA GLY A 154 7.31 1.88 -4.63
C GLY A 154 7.12 1.43 -3.19
N ASN A 155 8.11 1.78 -2.37
CA ASN A 155 8.07 1.61 -0.93
C ASN A 155 7.62 2.92 -0.26
N TYR A 156 6.66 2.83 0.66
CA TYR A 156 6.03 3.97 1.33
C TYR A 156 6.18 3.86 2.84
N LYS A 157 6.56 4.94 3.49
CA LYS A 157 6.63 5.00 4.95
C LYS A 157 5.25 4.99 5.58
N LEU A 158 5.13 4.31 6.71
CA LEU A 158 4.00 4.43 7.62
C LEU A 158 4.25 5.64 8.53
N ASP A 159 3.56 6.73 8.28
CA ASP A 159 3.74 8.03 8.96
C ASP A 159 2.77 8.23 10.13
N LYS A 160 1.89 7.28 10.38
CA LYS A 160 0.93 7.24 11.49
C LYS A 160 0.66 5.81 11.94
N ASP A 161 0.13 5.66 13.14
CA ASP A 161 -0.09 4.34 13.77
C ASP A 161 -1.13 3.47 13.05
N ALA A 162 -2.01 4.07 12.24
CA ALA A 162 -2.99 3.35 11.45
C ALA A 162 -3.12 3.98 10.05
N VAL A 163 -2.74 3.24 9.01
CA VAL A 163 -2.90 3.60 7.60
C VAL A 163 -3.86 2.60 6.96
N THR A 164 -4.93 3.09 6.33
CA THR A 164 -5.88 2.22 5.64
C THR A 164 -5.35 1.80 4.26
N LEU A 165 -5.85 0.68 3.73
CA LEU A 165 -5.53 0.23 2.37
C LEU A 165 -5.85 1.29 1.31
N LEU A 166 -6.97 1.99 1.46
CA LEU A 166 -7.36 3.06 0.52
C LEU A 166 -6.40 4.25 0.58
N GLU A 167 -5.93 4.63 1.77
CA GLU A 167 -4.89 5.67 1.91
C GLU A 167 -3.56 5.23 1.31
N ALA A 168 -3.19 3.96 1.48
CA ALA A 168 -1.97 3.40 0.92
C ALA A 168 -2.00 3.42 -0.62
N LEU A 169 -3.12 3.03 -1.22
CA LEU A 169 -3.32 3.12 -2.66
C LEU A 169 -3.34 4.57 -3.14
N GLY A 170 -3.99 5.47 -2.39
CA GLY A 170 -3.98 6.92 -2.68
C GLY A 170 -2.58 7.53 -2.67
N LYS A 171 -1.70 7.15 -1.71
CA LYS A 171 -0.28 7.54 -1.68
C LYS A 171 0.48 7.03 -2.92
N ALA A 172 0.15 5.84 -3.41
CA ALA A 172 0.70 5.28 -4.65
C ALA A 172 0.11 5.91 -5.92
N GLY A 173 -0.68 6.99 -5.79
CA GLY A 173 -1.31 7.70 -6.91
C GLY A 173 -2.50 6.97 -7.49
N ASP A 174 -3.10 6.03 -6.73
CA ASP A 174 -4.21 5.19 -7.12
C ASP A 174 -3.88 4.17 -8.23
N LEU A 175 -4.84 3.30 -8.55
CA LEU A 175 -4.73 2.33 -9.64
C LEU A 175 -4.71 3.06 -10.98
N ASN A 176 -3.85 2.59 -11.90
CA ASN A 176 -3.90 3.05 -13.28
C ASN A 176 -5.09 2.39 -14.04
N GLU A 177 -5.25 2.72 -15.34
CA GLU A 177 -6.33 2.20 -16.19
C GLU A 177 -6.30 0.67 -16.38
N TYR A 178 -5.14 0.05 -16.15
CA TYR A 178 -4.94 -1.40 -16.29
C TYR A 178 -5.10 -2.16 -14.97
N GLY A 179 -5.22 -1.49 -13.84
CA GLY A 179 -5.36 -2.12 -12.53
C GLY A 179 -6.71 -2.82 -12.36
N LYS A 180 -6.69 -4.10 -11.94
CA LYS A 180 -7.88 -4.84 -11.55
C LYS A 180 -8.36 -4.38 -10.19
N ARG A 181 -9.54 -3.74 -10.14
CA ARG A 181 -10.17 -3.24 -8.91
C ARG A 181 -10.83 -4.33 -8.07
N ASP A 182 -11.13 -5.44 -8.69
CA ASP A 182 -11.77 -6.61 -8.07
C ASP A 182 -10.77 -7.61 -7.47
N SER A 183 -9.47 -7.36 -7.57
CA SER A 183 -8.45 -8.31 -7.12
C SER A 183 -7.17 -7.61 -6.66
N ILE A 184 -7.26 -6.91 -5.53
CA ILE A 184 -6.10 -6.39 -4.82
C ILE A 184 -5.59 -7.47 -3.87
N VAL A 185 -4.31 -7.74 -3.90
CA VAL A 185 -3.68 -8.74 -3.05
C VAL A 185 -2.80 -8.03 -2.01
N VAL A 186 -3.07 -8.29 -0.73
CA VAL A 186 -2.20 -7.87 0.37
C VAL A 186 -1.49 -9.11 0.91
N ILE A 187 -0.17 -9.08 0.92
CA ILE A 187 0.68 -10.14 1.46
C ILE A 187 1.27 -9.62 2.76
N ARG A 188 0.89 -10.24 3.87
CA ARG A 188 1.35 -9.92 5.22
C ARG A 188 2.20 -11.04 5.77
N GLN A 189 3.37 -10.70 6.27
CA GLN A 189 4.26 -11.66 6.91
C GLN A 189 4.16 -11.54 8.43
N LYS A 190 3.95 -12.67 9.12
CA LYS A 190 4.03 -12.77 10.58
C LYS A 190 5.03 -13.88 10.93
N GLY A 191 6.22 -13.51 11.38
CA GLY A 191 7.31 -14.49 11.60
C GLY A 191 7.67 -15.22 10.30
N ALA A 192 7.56 -16.55 10.30
CA ALA A 192 7.82 -17.39 9.13
C ALA A 192 6.62 -17.56 8.19
N GLU A 193 5.42 -17.19 8.63
CA GLU A 193 4.17 -17.38 7.87
C GLU A 193 3.83 -16.16 7.03
N LYS A 194 3.27 -16.41 5.85
CA LYS A 194 2.71 -15.36 4.98
C LYS A 194 1.21 -15.58 4.81
N THR A 195 0.44 -14.58 5.18
CA THR A 195 -1.02 -14.55 4.94
C THR A 195 -1.31 -13.71 3.71
N ILE A 196 -2.16 -14.23 2.84
CA ILE A 196 -2.56 -13.56 1.59
C ILE A 196 -4.04 -13.18 1.72
N TYR A 197 -4.31 -11.89 1.62
CA TYR A 197 -5.66 -11.33 1.57
C TYR A 197 -5.95 -10.91 0.14
N SER A 198 -7.10 -11.31 -0.40
CA SER A 198 -7.59 -10.85 -1.70
C SER A 198 -8.83 -9.99 -1.48
N LEU A 199 -8.78 -8.74 -1.90
CA LEU A 199 -9.83 -7.75 -1.65
C LEU A 199 -10.38 -7.20 -2.96
N CYS A 200 -11.69 -6.94 -2.97
CA CYS A 200 -12.38 -6.30 -4.08
C CYS A 200 -12.71 -4.84 -3.72
N LEU A 201 -12.08 -3.88 -4.43
CA LEU A 201 -12.32 -2.46 -4.19
C LEU A 201 -13.74 -2.00 -4.60
N ASN A 202 -14.44 -2.80 -5.39
CA ASN A 202 -15.80 -2.48 -5.83
C ASN A 202 -16.83 -2.75 -4.72
N ASN A 203 -16.47 -3.55 -3.71
CA ASN A 203 -17.32 -3.95 -2.61
C ASN A 203 -16.80 -3.36 -1.28
N ALA A 204 -17.60 -2.50 -0.67
CA ALA A 204 -17.25 -1.84 0.58
C ALA A 204 -17.15 -2.82 1.75
N GLN A 205 -18.06 -3.80 1.82
CA GLN A 205 -18.04 -4.80 2.89
C GLN A 205 -16.73 -5.61 2.86
N ASP A 206 -16.26 -5.98 1.67
CA ASP A 206 -15.04 -6.76 1.49
C ASP A 206 -13.79 -6.00 2.00
N ILE A 207 -13.74 -4.70 1.75
CA ILE A 207 -12.64 -3.85 2.21
C ILE A 207 -12.72 -3.60 3.72
N PHE A 208 -13.86 -3.09 4.18
CA PHE A 208 -13.97 -2.56 5.54
C PHE A 208 -14.03 -3.63 6.62
N SER A 209 -14.44 -4.87 6.28
CA SER A 209 -14.44 -6.00 7.24
C SER A 209 -13.15 -6.84 7.20
N SER A 210 -12.25 -6.56 6.26
CA SER A 210 -11.01 -7.32 6.10
C SER A 210 -10.00 -7.01 7.20
N GLU A 211 -9.27 -8.02 7.68
CA GLU A 211 -8.09 -7.84 8.52
C GLU A 211 -6.96 -7.04 7.84
N ALA A 212 -6.97 -6.99 6.51
CA ALA A 212 -6.03 -6.20 5.72
C ALA A 212 -6.53 -4.77 5.43
N TYR A 213 -7.64 -4.33 6.07
CA TYR A 213 -8.12 -2.96 5.97
C TYR A 213 -7.08 -1.95 6.44
N TYR A 214 -6.40 -2.23 7.55
CA TYR A 214 -5.24 -1.48 8.01
C TYR A 214 -3.96 -2.14 7.51
N VAL A 215 -3.14 -1.33 6.84
CA VAL A 215 -1.82 -1.73 6.35
C VAL A 215 -0.86 -1.83 7.54
N GLN A 216 -0.12 -2.92 7.60
CA GLN A 216 0.92 -3.14 8.59
C GLN A 216 2.31 -3.01 7.97
N GLN A 217 3.33 -2.94 8.81
CA GLN A 217 4.71 -2.90 8.36
C GLN A 217 5.07 -4.14 7.53
N ASN A 218 5.90 -3.95 6.51
CA ASN A 218 6.33 -4.96 5.55
C ASN A 218 5.21 -5.59 4.72
N ASP A 219 3.96 -5.05 4.77
CA ASP A 219 2.91 -5.47 3.85
C ASP A 219 3.32 -5.19 2.41
N VAL A 220 2.99 -6.13 1.53
CA VAL A 220 3.11 -5.95 0.09
C VAL A 220 1.70 -5.89 -0.51
N ILE A 221 1.33 -4.74 -1.05
CA ILE A 221 0.08 -4.50 -1.75
C ILE A 221 0.34 -4.66 -3.24
N TYR A 222 -0.24 -5.69 -3.84
CA TYR A 222 -0.09 -5.99 -5.25
C TYR A 222 -1.39 -5.79 -6.01
N VAL A 223 -1.35 -4.89 -6.98
CA VAL A 223 -2.46 -4.61 -7.90
C VAL A 223 -2.24 -5.38 -9.20
N LYS A 224 -3.11 -6.34 -9.48
CA LYS A 224 -3.03 -7.17 -10.68
C LYS A 224 -3.37 -6.38 -11.94
N ALA A 225 -2.71 -6.73 -13.05
CA ALA A 225 -3.05 -6.22 -14.37
C ALA A 225 -4.38 -6.83 -14.88
N ASN A 226 -5.14 -6.03 -15.61
CA ASN A 226 -6.30 -6.53 -16.33
C ASN A 226 -5.90 -7.34 -17.57
N ASP A 227 -6.88 -8.06 -18.16
CA ASP A 227 -6.63 -8.95 -19.28
C ASP A 227 -6.19 -8.22 -20.55
N THR A 228 -6.52 -6.93 -20.67
CA THR A 228 -6.08 -6.10 -21.79
C THR A 228 -4.58 -5.87 -21.76
N LYS A 229 -4.02 -5.52 -20.58
CA LYS A 229 -2.58 -5.35 -20.43
C LYS A 229 -1.86 -6.69 -20.51
N ALA A 230 -2.40 -7.74 -19.89
CA ALA A 230 -1.83 -9.07 -19.95
C ALA A 230 -1.69 -9.56 -21.41
N ARG A 231 -2.72 -9.33 -22.25
CA ARG A 231 -2.66 -9.63 -23.68
C ARG A 231 -1.63 -8.79 -24.44
N LYS A 232 -1.53 -7.49 -24.13
CA LYS A 232 -0.54 -6.61 -24.76
C LYS A 232 0.90 -6.99 -24.43
N SER A 233 1.16 -7.51 -23.22
CA SER A 233 2.51 -7.88 -22.78
C SER A 233 3.01 -9.21 -23.33
N TYR A 234 2.09 -10.09 -23.77
CA TYR A 234 2.45 -11.46 -24.16
C TYR A 234 2.99 -11.59 -25.59
N VAL A 235 2.70 -10.65 -26.51
CA VAL A 235 3.18 -10.72 -27.90
C VAL A 235 3.50 -9.32 -28.43
N PRO A 236 4.77 -8.98 -28.66
CA PRO A 236 5.16 -7.89 -29.57
C PRO A 236 4.70 -8.30 -30.98
N GLY A 237 3.71 -7.64 -31.53
CA GLY A 237 3.18 -7.95 -32.87
C GLY A 237 1.75 -8.53 -32.90
N ASN A 238 1.01 -8.44 -31.80
CA ASN A 238 -0.41 -8.92 -31.75
C ASN A 238 -1.38 -7.98 -32.49
N GLU A 239 -0.90 -7.30 -33.52
CA GLU A 239 -1.70 -6.40 -34.35
C GLU A 239 -2.86 -7.14 -35.03
N SER A 240 -2.67 -8.43 -35.38
CA SER A 240 -3.71 -9.27 -35.97
C SER A 240 -4.96 -9.50 -35.10
N ARG A 241 -4.87 -9.20 -33.78
CA ARG A 241 -6.00 -9.28 -32.84
C ARG A 241 -6.64 -7.94 -32.53
N THR A 242 -6.12 -6.85 -33.09
CA THR A 242 -6.72 -5.52 -32.92
C THR A 242 -7.87 -5.34 -33.88
N LEU A 243 -8.91 -4.61 -33.44
CA LEU A 243 -10.05 -4.28 -34.30
C LEU A 243 -9.59 -3.51 -35.56
N SER A 244 -8.57 -2.68 -35.44
CA SER A 244 -7.97 -1.92 -36.55
C SER A 244 -7.40 -2.81 -37.65
N PHE A 245 -6.75 -3.93 -37.29
CA PHE A 245 -6.26 -4.91 -38.29
C PHE A 245 -7.43 -5.50 -39.11
N TRP A 246 -8.47 -5.92 -38.44
CA TRP A 246 -9.63 -6.51 -39.13
C TRP A 246 -10.41 -5.50 -39.96
N LEU A 247 -10.51 -4.24 -39.51
CA LEU A 247 -11.11 -3.15 -40.28
C LEU A 247 -10.29 -2.82 -41.53
N SER A 248 -8.95 -2.75 -41.41
CA SER A 248 -8.07 -2.52 -42.56
C SER A 248 -8.13 -3.68 -43.56
N LEU A 249 -8.14 -4.93 -43.09
CA LEU A 249 -8.31 -6.10 -43.95
C LEU A 249 -9.65 -6.10 -44.67
N ALA A 250 -10.73 -5.78 -43.97
CA ALA A 250 -12.07 -5.68 -44.56
C ALA A 250 -12.14 -4.56 -45.61
N SER A 251 -11.50 -3.41 -45.39
CA SER A 251 -11.45 -2.33 -46.37
C SER A 251 -10.70 -2.71 -47.64
N VAL A 252 -9.58 -3.43 -47.52
CA VAL A 252 -8.83 -3.96 -48.69
C VAL A 252 -9.66 -4.97 -49.46
N LEU A 253 -10.34 -5.91 -48.77
CA LEU A 253 -11.17 -6.90 -49.42
C LEU A 253 -12.38 -6.27 -50.13
N THR A 254 -12.98 -5.24 -49.55
CA THR A 254 -14.07 -4.50 -50.21
C THR A 254 -13.60 -3.72 -51.45
N ALA A 255 -12.43 -3.10 -51.38
CA ALA A 255 -11.82 -2.40 -52.53
C ALA A 255 -11.52 -3.37 -53.69
N LEU A 256 -10.92 -4.52 -53.39
CA LEU A 256 -10.69 -5.58 -54.38
C LEU A 256 -12.00 -6.13 -54.98
N GLY A 257 -13.02 -6.33 -54.15
CA GLY A 257 -14.34 -6.76 -54.60
C GLY A 257 -14.97 -5.77 -55.59
N VAL A 258 -14.88 -4.47 -55.32
CA VAL A 258 -15.37 -3.41 -56.24
C VAL A 258 -14.60 -3.40 -57.57
N LEU A 259 -13.29 -3.68 -57.51
CA LEU A 259 -12.44 -3.70 -58.72
C LEU A 259 -12.73 -4.91 -59.63
N ILE A 260 -13.04 -6.06 -59.03
CA ILE A 260 -13.32 -7.30 -59.78
C ILE A 260 -14.73 -7.34 -60.36
N PHE A 261 -15.70 -6.71 -59.70
CA PHE A 261 -17.11 -6.71 -60.08
C PHE A 261 -17.57 -5.44 -60.81
N LYS A 262 -16.64 -4.60 -61.17
CA LYS A 262 -16.90 -3.43 -62.05
C LYS A 262 -16.62 -3.83 -63.49
#